data_6bfe5f9e07af7a547ec2781b409b8bff
#
_entry.id   6bfe5f9e07af7a547ec2781b409b8bff
#
_cell.length_a   1.000
_cell.length_b   1.000
_cell.length_c   1.000
_cell.angle_alpha   90.00
_cell.angle_beta   90.00
_cell.angle_gamma   90.00
#
_symmetry.space_group_name_H-M   'P 1'
#
loop_
_entity.id
_entity.type
_entity.pdbx_description
1 polymer ?
#
loop_
_entity_poly.entity_id
_entity_poly.type
_entity_poly.pdbx_seq_one_letter_code
_entity_poly.pdbx_strand_id
1 'polypeptide(L)'
;MKDERLGVHVVNTIRERYDCPPELEIVDGGTLGLNLLPLFEQFDRMVIVDAVNFGREPGYIGVLEDDQIPAVIFSKLSVHQIGLADLISVAKLKGVMPSKICVIGMQPSPDDFTLGIEMSDVVNENIEKITAATINKLKEWQILCVPWMSLSHQPLDTEEQGK
;
A
#
# COMPACT_ATOMS: atom_id res chain seq x y z
N MET A 1 -14.02 11.59 -0.80
CA MET A 1 -12.86 12.22 -0.18
C MET A 1 -11.65 12.00 -1.05
N LYS A 2 -10.81 13.02 -1.24
CA LYS A 2 -9.76 13.01 -2.29
C LYS A 2 -8.69 11.96 -2.04
N ASP A 3 -8.25 11.78 -0.81
CA ASP A 3 -7.10 10.91 -0.46
C ASP A 3 -7.48 9.46 -0.13
N GLU A 4 -8.77 9.13 -0.02
CA GLU A 4 -9.23 7.73 0.12
C GLU A 4 -8.87 6.86 -1.09
N ARG A 5 -8.46 7.49 -2.20
CA ARG A 5 -8.04 6.79 -3.42
C ARG A 5 -6.54 6.52 -3.48
N LEU A 6 -5.76 6.98 -2.48
CA LEU A 6 -4.31 6.80 -2.49
C LEU A 6 -3.93 5.34 -2.70
N GLY A 7 -4.44 4.44 -1.87
CA GLY A 7 -4.19 3.00 -1.98
C GLY A 7 -4.60 2.44 -3.34
N VAL A 8 -5.75 2.84 -3.85
CA VAL A 8 -6.26 2.44 -5.18
C VAL A 8 -5.31 2.86 -6.29
N HIS A 9 -4.81 4.10 -6.26
CA HIS A 9 -3.86 4.59 -7.27
C HIS A 9 -2.53 3.86 -7.21
N VAL A 10 -1.98 3.62 -6.03
CA VAL A 10 -0.75 2.85 -5.85
C VAL A 10 -0.92 1.41 -6.36
N VAL A 11 -2.02 0.75 -5.98
CA VAL A 11 -2.35 -0.60 -6.43
C VAL A 11 -2.45 -0.67 -7.96
N ASN A 12 -3.15 0.27 -8.58
CA ASN A 12 -3.27 0.33 -10.04
C ASN A 12 -1.93 0.62 -10.71
N THR A 13 -1.13 1.55 -10.17
CA THR A 13 0.21 1.85 -10.68
C THR A 13 1.11 0.61 -10.64
N ILE A 14 1.05 -0.18 -9.55
CA ILE A 14 1.84 -1.41 -9.45
C ILE A 14 1.36 -2.42 -10.48
N ARG A 15 0.06 -2.65 -10.62
CA ARG A 15 -0.51 -3.58 -11.62
C ARG A 15 -0.16 -3.21 -13.07
N GLU A 16 -0.14 -1.91 -13.37
CA GLU A 16 0.11 -1.42 -14.72
C GLU A 16 1.60 -1.41 -15.10
N ARG A 17 2.49 -1.22 -14.13
CA ARG A 17 3.90 -0.94 -14.40
C ARG A 17 4.86 -2.05 -13.98
N TYR A 18 4.41 -3.00 -13.15
CA TYR A 18 5.28 -4.03 -12.59
C TYR A 18 4.73 -5.43 -12.86
N ASP A 19 5.65 -6.33 -13.20
CA ASP A 19 5.43 -7.77 -13.17
C ASP A 19 5.77 -8.27 -11.76
N CYS A 20 4.74 -8.72 -11.05
CA CYS A 20 4.88 -9.21 -9.68
C CYS A 20 4.64 -10.72 -9.64
N PRO A 21 5.29 -11.43 -8.70
CA PRO A 21 5.14 -12.88 -8.60
C PRO A 21 3.70 -13.26 -8.23
N PRO A 22 3.21 -14.44 -8.66
CA PRO A 22 1.83 -14.87 -8.47
C PRO A 22 1.43 -15.07 -7.00
N GLU A 23 2.41 -15.17 -6.09
CA GLU A 23 2.18 -15.25 -4.65
C GLU A 23 1.75 -13.91 -4.04
N LEU A 24 1.99 -12.80 -4.74
CA LEU A 24 1.55 -11.48 -4.33
C LEU A 24 0.11 -11.25 -4.78
N GLU A 25 -0.81 -11.22 -3.84
CA GLU A 25 -2.16 -10.75 -4.10
C GLU A 25 -2.24 -9.24 -3.90
N ILE A 26 -2.68 -8.53 -4.94
CA ILE A 26 -2.86 -7.07 -4.92
C ILE A 26 -4.36 -6.79 -4.86
N VAL A 27 -4.81 -6.22 -3.75
CA VAL A 27 -6.23 -5.98 -3.47
C VAL A 27 -6.49 -4.48 -3.35
N ASP A 28 -7.54 -4.02 -4.04
CA ASP A 28 -8.12 -2.71 -3.77
C ASP A 28 -9.01 -2.84 -2.52
N GLY A 29 -8.50 -2.35 -1.40
CA GLY A 29 -9.23 -2.38 -0.13
C GLY A 29 -10.40 -1.39 -0.08
N GLY A 30 -10.37 -0.34 -0.88
CA GLY A 30 -11.40 0.70 -0.92
C GLY A 30 -11.83 1.13 0.48
N THR A 31 -13.13 1.20 0.71
CA THR A 31 -13.76 1.53 2.00
C THR A 31 -14.27 0.28 2.73
N LEU A 32 -13.73 -0.90 2.44
CA LEU A 32 -14.28 -2.18 2.91
C LEU A 32 -14.13 -2.42 4.42
N GLY A 33 -13.24 -1.69 5.11
CA GLY A 33 -13.10 -1.80 6.56
C GLY A 33 -12.97 -3.25 7.06
N LEU A 34 -13.91 -3.69 7.92
CA LEU A 34 -13.89 -5.03 8.48
C LEU A 34 -14.06 -6.17 7.45
N ASN A 35 -14.56 -5.89 6.25
CA ASN A 35 -14.66 -6.89 5.18
C ASN A 35 -13.28 -7.35 4.67
N LEU A 36 -12.21 -6.65 5.03
CA LEU A 36 -10.83 -7.09 4.74
C LEU A 36 -10.30 -8.12 5.74
N LEU A 37 -11.03 -8.39 6.83
CA LEU A 37 -10.59 -9.33 7.87
C LEU A 37 -10.24 -10.73 7.35
N PRO A 38 -10.95 -11.32 6.35
CA PRO A 38 -10.55 -12.59 5.76
C PRO A 38 -9.14 -12.60 5.16
N LEU A 39 -8.64 -11.47 4.68
CA LEU A 39 -7.27 -11.37 4.16
C LEU A 39 -6.24 -11.49 5.29
N PHE A 40 -6.55 -10.99 6.50
CA PHE A 40 -5.70 -11.16 7.69
C PHE A 40 -5.60 -12.63 8.11
N GLU A 41 -6.66 -13.40 7.89
CA GLU A 41 -6.69 -14.85 8.17
C GLU A 41 -5.92 -15.65 7.10
N GLN A 42 -5.90 -15.15 5.86
CA GLN A 42 -5.36 -15.86 4.70
C GLN A 42 -3.86 -15.65 4.51
N PHE A 43 -3.35 -14.43 4.79
CA PHE A 43 -1.98 -14.05 4.46
C PHE A 43 -1.12 -13.82 5.70
N ASP A 44 0.08 -14.39 5.71
CA ASP A 44 1.08 -14.22 6.77
C ASP A 44 1.77 -12.85 6.73
N ARG A 45 1.80 -12.20 5.57
CA ARG A 45 2.46 -10.91 5.36
C ARG A 45 1.53 -9.97 4.64
N MET A 46 1.44 -8.72 5.11
CA MET A 46 0.54 -7.73 4.56
C MET A 46 1.16 -6.34 4.52
N VAL A 47 1.12 -5.71 3.35
CA VAL A 47 1.43 -4.28 3.17
C VAL A 47 0.12 -3.54 2.92
N ILE A 48 -0.15 -2.53 3.72
CA ILE A 48 -1.32 -1.65 3.60
C ILE A 48 -0.82 -0.28 3.16
N VAL A 49 -1.45 0.30 2.14
CA VAL A 49 -1.18 1.67 1.69
C VAL A 49 -2.42 2.52 1.95
N ASP A 50 -2.27 3.57 2.75
CA ASP A 50 -3.40 4.41 3.16
C ASP A 50 -2.97 5.85 3.48
N ALA A 51 -3.94 6.76 3.58
CA ALA A 51 -3.72 8.09 4.13
C ALA A 51 -3.62 8.00 5.66
N VAL A 52 -2.50 8.43 6.23
CA VAL A 52 -2.23 8.33 7.67
C VAL A 52 -1.88 9.69 8.26
N ASN A 53 -2.57 10.06 9.33
CA ASN A 53 -2.25 11.28 10.07
C ASN A 53 -1.05 11.07 10.99
N PHE A 54 0.14 11.40 10.48
CA PHE A 54 1.38 11.41 11.27
C PHE A 54 1.56 12.70 12.09
N GLY A 55 0.73 13.74 11.86
CA GLY A 55 0.93 15.09 12.39
C GLY A 55 2.18 15.76 11.81
N ARG A 56 2.44 15.52 10.54
CA ARG A 56 3.54 16.05 9.74
C ARG A 56 3.01 16.95 8.63
N GLU A 57 3.91 17.54 7.85
CA GLU A 57 3.55 18.31 6.67
C GLU A 57 2.85 17.41 5.62
N PRO A 58 1.89 17.94 4.86
CA PRO A 58 1.22 17.23 3.78
C PRO A 58 2.23 16.58 2.81
N GLY A 59 1.95 15.34 2.40
CA GLY A 59 2.82 14.57 1.52
C GLY A 59 3.97 13.84 2.22
N TYR A 60 4.11 13.99 3.56
CA TYR A 60 5.05 13.16 4.31
C TYR A 60 4.67 11.68 4.17
N ILE A 61 5.65 10.84 3.81
CA ILE A 61 5.46 9.39 3.70
C ILE A 61 6.14 8.73 4.90
N GLY A 62 5.37 7.97 5.65
CA GLY A 62 5.83 7.19 6.79
C GLY A 62 5.61 5.70 6.59
N VAL A 63 6.51 4.91 7.14
CA VAL A 63 6.42 3.45 7.16
C VAL A 63 6.28 3.01 8.60
N LEU A 64 5.25 2.25 8.91
CA LEU A 64 4.98 1.69 10.24
C LEU A 64 5.01 0.18 10.13
N GLU A 65 5.68 -0.48 11.06
CA GLU A 65 5.77 -1.94 11.09
C GLU A 65 5.29 -2.47 12.43
N ASP A 66 4.57 -3.57 12.39
CA ASP A 66 4.18 -4.39 13.54
C ASP A 66 3.71 -3.57 14.76
N ASP A 67 4.53 -3.45 15.78
CA ASP A 67 4.18 -2.78 17.05
C ASP A 67 4.06 -1.24 16.93
N GLN A 68 4.61 -0.63 15.90
CA GLN A 68 4.50 0.81 15.66
C GLN A 68 3.11 1.23 15.20
N ILE A 69 2.40 0.31 14.51
CA ILE A 69 1.12 0.58 13.87
C ILE A 69 0.06 1.02 14.88
N PRO A 70 -0.18 0.28 16.00
CA PRO A 70 -1.18 0.68 16.97
C PRO A 70 -0.90 2.04 17.59
N ALA A 71 0.36 2.30 17.95
CA ALA A 71 0.75 3.53 18.62
C ALA A 71 0.42 4.78 17.79
N VAL A 72 0.59 4.72 16.46
CA VAL A 72 0.32 5.86 15.58
C VAL A 72 -1.15 5.92 15.19
N ILE A 73 -1.73 4.81 14.75
CA ILE A 73 -3.10 4.77 14.25
C ILE A 73 -4.11 5.10 15.34
N PHE A 74 -3.94 4.58 16.56
CA PHE A 74 -4.86 4.85 17.67
C PHE A 74 -4.64 6.21 18.35
N SER A 75 -3.44 6.77 18.28
CA SER A 75 -3.15 8.06 18.94
C SER A 75 -3.70 9.27 18.20
N LYS A 76 -3.97 9.16 16.91
CA LYS A 76 -4.36 10.29 16.03
C LYS A 76 -5.56 9.93 15.15
N LEU A 77 -6.61 9.38 15.76
CA LEU A 77 -7.84 8.98 15.07
C LEU A 77 -8.42 10.14 14.25
N SER A 78 -8.35 10.01 12.95
CA SER A 78 -9.22 10.73 12.01
C SER A 78 -10.42 9.85 11.66
N VAL A 79 -11.50 10.44 11.18
CA VAL A 79 -12.72 9.70 10.77
C VAL A 79 -12.40 8.62 9.73
N HIS A 80 -11.32 8.79 8.95
CA HIS A 80 -10.88 7.85 7.92
C HIS A 80 -10.06 6.67 8.44
N GLN A 81 -9.40 6.85 9.57
CA GLN A 81 -8.56 5.80 10.18
C GLN A 81 -9.33 4.86 11.10
N ILE A 82 -10.61 5.18 11.38
CA ILE A 82 -11.46 4.30 12.20
C ILE A 82 -11.51 2.90 11.58
N GLY A 83 -11.70 2.79 10.26
CA GLY A 83 -11.78 1.49 9.58
C GLY A 83 -10.54 0.62 9.73
N LEU A 84 -9.33 1.18 9.58
CA LEU A 84 -8.08 0.44 9.74
C LEU A 84 -7.80 0.11 11.21
N ALA A 85 -8.07 1.06 12.13
CA ALA A 85 -7.93 0.85 13.56
C ALA A 85 -8.86 -0.27 14.05
N ASP A 86 -10.12 -0.27 13.63
CA ASP A 86 -11.10 -1.30 13.96
C ASP A 86 -10.69 -2.65 13.40
N LEU A 87 -10.24 -2.70 12.14
CA LEU A 87 -9.77 -3.92 11.49
C LEU A 87 -8.62 -4.56 12.26
N ILE A 88 -7.59 -3.77 12.62
CA ILE A 88 -6.44 -4.24 13.39
C ILE A 88 -6.87 -4.70 14.79
N SER A 89 -7.79 -3.96 15.44
CA SER A 89 -8.29 -4.33 16.76
C SER A 89 -9.02 -5.67 16.74
N VAL A 90 -9.91 -5.87 15.78
CA VAL A 90 -10.65 -7.13 15.61
C VAL A 90 -9.71 -8.27 15.23
N ALA A 91 -8.74 -8.05 14.33
CA ALA A 91 -7.75 -9.06 13.96
C ALA A 91 -6.91 -9.51 15.16
N LYS A 92 -6.48 -8.56 16.02
CA LYS A 92 -5.79 -8.87 17.27
C LYS A 92 -6.65 -9.67 18.24
N LEU A 93 -7.90 -9.24 18.44
CA LEU A 93 -8.84 -9.93 19.32
C LEU A 93 -9.12 -11.36 18.89
N LYS A 94 -9.22 -11.59 17.57
CA LYS A 94 -9.39 -12.93 16.98
C LYS A 94 -8.12 -13.75 16.91
N GLY A 95 -6.95 -13.16 17.15
CA GLY A 95 -5.66 -13.84 17.01
C GLY A 95 -5.29 -14.17 15.56
N VAL A 96 -5.76 -13.38 14.59
CA VAL A 96 -5.56 -13.58 13.15
C VAL A 96 -4.65 -12.50 12.53
N MET A 97 -3.82 -11.86 13.33
CA MET A 97 -2.85 -10.89 12.81
C MET A 97 -1.81 -11.59 11.92
N PRO A 98 -1.48 -11.02 10.77
CA PRO A 98 -0.34 -11.46 9.98
C PRO A 98 0.95 -11.48 10.82
N SER A 99 1.86 -12.39 10.52
CA SER A 99 3.17 -12.46 11.20
C SER A 99 4.05 -11.24 10.91
N LYS A 100 3.81 -10.57 9.78
CA LYS A 100 4.41 -9.29 9.40
C LYS A 100 3.37 -8.38 8.79
N ILE A 101 3.22 -7.21 9.36
CA ILE A 101 2.33 -6.18 8.83
C ILE A 101 3.08 -4.86 8.69
N CYS A 102 2.89 -4.18 7.57
CA CYS A 102 3.46 -2.88 7.28
C CYS A 102 2.37 -1.94 6.78
N VAL A 103 2.32 -0.73 7.32
CA VAL A 103 1.48 0.35 6.81
C VAL A 103 2.40 1.41 6.21
N ILE A 104 2.25 1.66 4.92
CA ILE A 104 2.91 2.76 4.21
C ILE A 104 1.89 3.86 4.07
N GLY A 105 2.05 4.89 4.87
CA GLY A 105 1.10 5.98 4.98
C GLY A 105 1.62 7.27 4.35
N MET A 106 0.69 8.10 3.86
CA MET A 106 0.98 9.46 3.47
C MET A 106 0.14 10.43 4.30
N GLN A 107 0.79 11.50 4.81
CA GLN A 107 0.09 12.59 5.50
C GLN A 107 -0.80 13.34 4.52
N PRO A 108 -2.13 13.32 4.70
CA PRO A 108 -3.05 14.06 3.86
C PRO A 108 -2.96 15.57 4.10
N SER A 109 -3.38 16.36 3.12
CA SER A 109 -3.58 17.81 3.30
C SER A 109 -4.83 18.07 4.15
N PRO A 110 -4.85 19.13 4.99
CA PRO A 110 -6.06 19.55 5.70
C PRO A 110 -7.25 19.84 4.77
N ASP A 111 -6.98 20.28 3.56
CA ASP A 111 -8.00 20.62 2.55
C ASP A 111 -8.56 19.39 1.82
N ASP A 112 -7.92 18.24 1.95
CA ASP A 112 -8.32 16.99 1.29
C ASP A 112 -9.59 16.37 1.90
N PHE A 113 -10.01 16.86 3.05
CA PHE A 113 -11.29 16.49 3.69
C PHE A 113 -12.51 17.18 3.06
N THR A 114 -12.31 18.10 2.10
CA THR A 114 -13.41 18.71 1.36
C THR A 114 -13.86 17.80 0.20
N LEU A 115 -15.18 17.69 0.03
CA LEU A 115 -15.83 16.90 -1.04
C LEU A 115 -15.32 17.32 -2.43
N GLY A 116 -14.47 16.48 -3.03
CA GLY A 116 -13.96 16.67 -4.39
C GLY A 116 -13.67 15.33 -5.07
N ILE A 117 -13.83 15.28 -6.40
CA ILE A 117 -13.67 14.08 -7.23
C ILE A 117 -12.19 13.90 -7.64
N GLU A 118 -11.41 14.97 -7.63
CA GLU A 118 -10.01 14.96 -8.04
C GLU A 118 -9.09 14.75 -6.85
N MET A 119 -7.99 14.02 -7.06
CA MET A 119 -6.93 13.89 -6.05
C MET A 119 -6.26 15.24 -5.82
N SER A 120 -5.81 15.49 -4.60
CA SER A 120 -5.01 16.66 -4.31
C SER A 120 -3.70 16.66 -5.10
N ASP A 121 -3.14 17.83 -5.37
CA ASP A 121 -1.83 17.96 -6.02
C ASP A 121 -0.75 17.23 -5.20
N VAL A 122 -0.86 17.27 -3.88
CA VAL A 122 0.05 16.59 -2.96
C VAL A 122 0.04 15.07 -3.19
N VAL A 123 -1.14 14.47 -3.35
CA VAL A 123 -1.26 13.02 -3.63
C VAL A 123 -0.67 12.71 -5.00
N ASN A 124 -1.03 13.49 -6.05
CA ASN A 124 -0.51 13.26 -7.40
C ASN A 124 1.02 13.32 -7.46
N GLU A 125 1.63 14.31 -6.81
CA GLU A 125 3.08 14.47 -6.78
C GLU A 125 3.80 13.35 -6.02
N ASN A 126 3.12 12.72 -5.06
CA ASN A 126 3.73 11.71 -4.20
C ASN A 126 3.39 10.26 -4.56
N ILE A 127 2.51 10.01 -5.53
CA ILE A 127 2.14 8.65 -5.97
C ILE A 127 3.40 7.83 -6.34
N GLU A 128 4.31 8.42 -7.09
CA GLU A 128 5.55 7.73 -7.50
C GLU A 128 6.41 7.37 -6.28
N LYS A 129 6.52 8.27 -5.30
CA LYS A 129 7.31 8.06 -4.09
C LYS A 129 6.74 6.96 -3.21
N ILE A 130 5.41 6.95 -3.03
CA ILE A 130 4.76 5.94 -2.19
C ILE A 130 4.72 4.57 -2.89
N THR A 131 4.57 4.55 -4.22
CA THR A 131 4.72 3.33 -5.02
C THR A 131 6.13 2.75 -4.87
N ALA A 132 7.16 3.58 -4.99
CA ALA A 132 8.55 3.16 -4.79
C ALA A 132 8.79 2.63 -3.37
N ALA A 133 8.24 3.27 -2.33
CA ALA A 133 8.32 2.79 -0.96
C ALA A 133 7.67 1.41 -0.79
N THR A 134 6.51 1.19 -1.44
CA THR A 134 5.80 -0.08 -1.44
C THR A 134 6.62 -1.19 -2.12
N ILE A 135 7.15 -0.93 -3.32
CA ILE A 135 8.01 -1.88 -4.03
C ILE A 135 9.28 -2.21 -3.24
N ASN A 136 9.90 -1.21 -2.60
CA ASN A 136 11.06 -1.44 -1.74
C ASN A 136 10.74 -2.32 -0.55
N LYS A 137 9.58 -2.12 0.11
CA LYS A 137 9.14 -2.98 1.22
C LYS A 137 8.88 -4.42 0.77
N LEU A 138 8.24 -4.61 -0.38
CA LEU A 138 8.06 -5.94 -0.96
C LEU A 138 9.41 -6.63 -1.23
N LYS A 139 10.38 -5.88 -1.78
CA LYS A 139 11.74 -6.37 -2.04
C LYS A 139 12.46 -6.77 -0.74
N GLU A 140 12.34 -6.00 0.34
CA GLU A 140 12.87 -6.36 1.66
C GLU A 140 12.30 -7.70 2.15
N TRP A 141 11.05 -7.99 1.81
CA TRP A 141 10.39 -9.26 2.11
C TRP A 141 10.66 -10.35 1.07
N GLN A 142 11.61 -10.13 0.15
CA GLN A 142 11.99 -11.05 -0.92
C GLN A 142 10.88 -11.29 -1.97
N ILE A 143 9.95 -10.34 -2.10
CA ILE A 143 8.93 -10.32 -3.14
C ILE A 143 9.39 -9.34 -4.22
N LEU A 144 9.81 -9.86 -5.37
CA LEU A 144 10.40 -9.05 -6.43
C LEU A 144 9.35 -8.71 -7.49
N CYS A 145 8.92 -7.46 -7.51
CA CYS A 145 8.16 -6.89 -8.61
C CYS A 145 9.13 -6.17 -9.56
N VAL A 146 9.10 -6.55 -10.84
CA VAL A 146 10.02 -6.05 -11.88
C VAL A 146 9.27 -5.11 -12.81
N PRO A 147 9.79 -3.89 -13.09
CA PRO A 147 9.14 -3.00 -14.04
C PRO A 147 9.02 -3.65 -15.44
N TRP A 148 7.84 -3.58 -16.07
CA TRP A 148 7.60 -4.12 -17.41
C TRP A 148 8.59 -3.59 -18.45
N MET A 149 9.03 -2.34 -18.34
CA MET A 149 10.02 -1.76 -19.24
C MET A 149 11.39 -2.44 -19.16
N SER A 150 11.72 -3.09 -18.04
CA SER A 150 12.97 -3.83 -17.89
C SER A 150 12.94 -5.17 -18.61
N LEU A 151 11.77 -5.73 -18.86
CA LEU A 151 11.59 -7.02 -19.54
C LEU A 151 11.67 -6.93 -21.06
N SER A 152 11.44 -5.73 -21.62
CA SER A 152 11.47 -5.50 -23.08
C SER A 152 12.87 -5.40 -23.69
N HIS A 153 13.95 -5.52 -22.90
CA HIS A 153 15.34 -5.40 -23.34
C HIS A 153 16.15 -6.68 -23.22
N GLN A 154 15.53 -7.86 -23.09
CA GLN A 154 16.25 -9.10 -23.32
C GLN A 154 16.31 -9.35 -24.84
N PRO A 155 17.48 -9.31 -25.49
CA PRO A 155 17.61 -9.77 -26.87
C PRO A 155 17.25 -11.26 -26.87
N LEU A 156 16.38 -11.64 -27.79
CA LEU A 156 16.18 -13.03 -28.15
C LEU A 156 17.54 -13.55 -28.63
N ASP A 157 18.22 -14.34 -27.80
CA ASP A 157 19.34 -15.15 -28.24
C ASP A 157 18.80 -16.11 -29.30
N THR A 158 18.89 -15.69 -30.57
CA THR A 158 18.77 -16.58 -31.69
C THR A 158 20.00 -17.50 -31.66
N GLU A 159 19.82 -18.67 -31.04
CA GLU A 159 20.70 -19.79 -31.34
C GLU A 159 20.57 -20.10 -32.83
N GLU A 160 21.49 -19.54 -33.61
CA GLU A 160 21.81 -20.07 -34.95
C GLU A 160 22.39 -21.46 -34.75
N GLN A 161 21.55 -22.47 -34.90
CA GLN A 161 22.02 -23.80 -35.28
C GLN A 161 22.52 -23.72 -36.73
N GLY A 162 23.84 -23.56 -36.85
CA GLY A 162 24.58 -23.62 -38.07
C GLY A 162 25.43 -24.89 -38.11
N LYS A 163 24.92 -25.89 -38.83
CA LYS A 163 25.63 -26.99 -39.52
C LYS A 163 26.90 -27.59 -38.91
#